data_d380e313b9c9246accdd60b62a35706b
#
_entry.id   d380e313b9c9246accdd60b62a35706b
#
_cell.length_a   1.000
_cell.length_b   1.000
_cell.length_c   1.000
_cell.angle_alpha   90.00
_cell.angle_beta   90.00
_cell.angle_gamma   90.00
#
_symmetry.space_group_name_H-M   'P 1'
#
loop_
_entity.id
_entity.type
_entity.pdbx_description
1 polymer ?
#
loop_
_entity_poly.entity_id
_entity_poly.type
_entity_poly.pdbx_seq_one_letter_code
_entity_poly.pdbx_strand_id
1 'polypeptide(L)'
;MTLNPQEYVKLLPEVRALVNKVVQKNMADAMLFSAGTDTQIIAYEAVKYKPNIPCLTMHFKHGNPKDTEYVKKMVALLKLNHETHVFGREEVLSNAPKVVEALKKFDPMEIRNSMPVYIGLTILKKKGFKSVFTGDALDELFGYPWQFHLSEEEFAQKQQEMWAEMGFSSIPMAESLGMTIKAPYMDPEFMGWAKKLPIKFKINLHDGVKYSKWILRKAYEDVIPEEVIWRPKAPLEQGTGTEVLRTFFDDEISDAEFDEKKKRILAEDDVKIQDKEQLLYYGHFRRIFGKPSEVYPDNGGIQCPYCKGYVKTRIQFCKICGAYPI
;
A
#
# COMPACT_ATOMS: atom_id res chain seq x y z
N MET A 1 -10.41 -13.69 23.14
CA MET A 1 -10.06 -14.98 23.82
C MET A 1 -8.76 -15.49 23.23
N THR A 2 -7.85 -15.96 24.05
CA THR A 2 -6.60 -16.59 23.59
C THR A 2 -6.96 -17.93 22.95
N LEU A 3 -6.48 -18.19 21.71
CA LEU A 3 -6.71 -19.46 21.04
C LEU A 3 -5.99 -20.61 21.78
N ASN A 4 -6.65 -21.77 21.87
CA ASN A 4 -5.99 -22.97 22.33
C ASN A 4 -4.91 -23.37 21.30
N PRO A 5 -3.64 -23.64 21.73
CA PRO A 5 -2.58 -24.08 20.82
C PRO A 5 -2.98 -25.25 19.92
N GLN A 6 -3.78 -26.19 20.41
CA GLN A 6 -4.26 -27.32 19.62
C GLN A 6 -5.09 -26.92 18.38
N GLU A 7 -5.67 -25.69 18.37
CA GLU A 7 -6.47 -25.21 17.24
C GLU A 7 -5.62 -24.71 16.06
N TYR A 8 -4.41 -24.20 16.33
CA TYR A 8 -3.64 -23.56 15.29
C TYR A 8 -2.27 -24.22 14.98
N VAL A 9 -1.66 -24.92 15.93
CA VAL A 9 -0.32 -25.50 15.73
C VAL A 9 -0.27 -26.40 14.50
N LYS A 10 -1.33 -27.18 14.25
CA LYS A 10 -1.42 -28.04 13.06
C LYS A 10 -1.49 -27.26 11.74
N LEU A 11 -1.99 -26.02 11.79
CA LEU A 11 -2.10 -25.16 10.61
C LEU A 11 -0.76 -24.48 10.24
N LEU A 12 0.17 -24.29 11.19
CA LEU A 12 1.39 -23.52 10.94
C LEU A 12 2.25 -24.09 9.80
N PRO A 13 2.50 -25.42 9.72
CA PRO A 13 3.23 -26.01 8.59
C PRO A 13 2.50 -25.82 7.25
N GLU A 14 1.17 -25.93 7.24
CA GLU A 14 0.36 -25.75 6.03
C GLU A 14 0.43 -24.29 5.54
N VAL A 15 0.34 -23.33 6.47
CA VAL A 15 0.49 -21.90 6.18
C VAL A 15 1.85 -21.62 5.54
N ARG A 16 2.94 -22.12 6.14
CA ARG A 16 4.29 -21.96 5.59
C ARG A 16 4.43 -22.61 4.21
N ALA A 17 3.91 -23.81 4.05
CA ALA A 17 3.97 -24.51 2.76
C ALA A 17 3.21 -23.75 1.67
N LEU A 18 2.03 -23.20 1.99
CA LEU A 18 1.25 -22.38 1.06
C LEU A 18 1.98 -21.08 0.69
N VAL A 19 2.50 -20.33 1.68
CA VAL A 19 3.24 -19.10 1.42
C VAL A 19 4.50 -19.38 0.61
N ASN A 20 5.28 -20.40 0.97
CA ASN A 20 6.45 -20.82 0.21
C ASN A 20 6.10 -21.12 -1.25
N LYS A 21 5.04 -21.91 -1.48
CA LYS A 21 4.57 -22.27 -2.82
C LYS A 21 4.21 -21.05 -3.66
N VAL A 22 3.42 -20.11 -3.10
CA VAL A 22 2.99 -18.94 -3.88
C VAL A 22 4.12 -17.94 -4.10
N VAL A 23 5.09 -17.83 -3.17
CA VAL A 23 6.31 -17.05 -3.40
C VAL A 23 7.15 -17.67 -4.50
N GLN A 24 7.39 -18.99 -4.47
CA GLN A 24 8.13 -19.70 -5.51
C GLN A 24 7.50 -19.53 -6.89
N LYS A 25 6.18 -19.70 -6.98
CA LYS A 25 5.42 -19.55 -8.23
C LYS A 25 5.49 -18.13 -8.81
N ASN A 26 5.58 -17.13 -7.95
CA ASN A 26 5.56 -15.71 -8.33
C ASN A 26 6.92 -15.04 -8.23
N MET A 27 8.04 -15.75 -8.37
CA MET A 27 9.38 -15.17 -8.23
C MET A 27 9.57 -13.91 -9.07
N ALA A 28 10.25 -12.92 -8.48
CA ALA A 28 10.56 -11.62 -9.09
C ALA A 28 12.06 -11.39 -9.25
N ASP A 29 12.41 -10.38 -10.05
CA ASP A 29 13.81 -9.97 -10.26
C ASP A 29 14.38 -9.23 -9.04
N ALA A 30 13.54 -8.39 -8.40
CA ALA A 30 13.88 -7.56 -7.26
C ALA A 30 12.69 -7.42 -6.31
N MET A 31 12.85 -6.71 -5.20
CA MET A 31 11.83 -6.51 -4.19
C MET A 31 11.82 -5.06 -3.67
N LEU A 32 10.63 -4.44 -3.56
CA LEU A 32 10.43 -3.29 -2.68
C LEU A 32 10.23 -3.81 -1.26
N PHE A 33 11.15 -3.42 -0.36
CA PHE A 33 11.26 -4.02 0.96
C PHE A 33 11.10 -3.00 2.09
N SER A 34 10.09 -3.20 2.93
CA SER A 34 9.79 -2.34 4.08
C SER A 34 10.02 -3.02 5.44
N ALA A 35 10.35 -4.30 5.43
CA ALA A 35 10.32 -5.13 6.64
C ALA A 35 8.97 -5.07 7.40
N GLY A 36 7.88 -4.69 6.76
CA GLY A 36 6.52 -4.95 7.22
C GLY A 36 6.23 -6.45 7.19
N THR A 37 5.25 -6.93 7.97
CA THR A 37 4.92 -8.37 8.04
C THR A 37 4.82 -9.00 6.64
N ASP A 38 4.29 -8.28 5.68
CA ASP A 38 4.05 -8.74 4.32
C ASP A 38 5.34 -9.00 3.57
N THR A 39 6.23 -8.00 3.57
CA THR A 39 7.48 -8.07 2.82
C THR A 39 8.55 -8.89 3.53
N GLN A 40 8.57 -8.95 4.87
CA GLN A 40 9.53 -9.78 5.59
C GLN A 40 9.29 -11.28 5.37
N ILE A 41 8.01 -11.72 5.32
CA ILE A 41 7.67 -13.11 5.05
C ILE A 41 8.01 -13.47 3.59
N ILE A 42 7.67 -12.60 2.62
CA ILE A 42 8.08 -12.80 1.22
C ILE A 42 9.60 -12.88 1.11
N ALA A 43 10.35 -11.99 1.76
CA ALA A 43 11.82 -12.01 1.72
C ALA A 43 12.39 -13.31 2.29
N TYR A 44 11.87 -13.76 3.46
CA TYR A 44 12.27 -15.02 4.08
C TYR A 44 12.08 -16.23 3.15
N GLU A 45 10.97 -16.29 2.43
CA GLU A 45 10.70 -17.36 1.47
C GLU A 45 11.51 -17.20 0.18
N ALA A 46 11.63 -15.98 -0.34
CA ALA A 46 12.29 -15.71 -1.62
C ALA A 46 13.79 -16.01 -1.61
N VAL A 47 14.49 -15.74 -0.49
CA VAL A 47 15.94 -16.01 -0.39
C VAL A 47 16.27 -17.51 -0.49
N LYS A 48 15.33 -18.40 -0.25
CA LYS A 48 15.51 -19.85 -0.43
C LYS A 48 15.71 -20.22 -1.90
N TYR A 49 15.15 -19.44 -2.82
CA TYR A 49 15.22 -19.64 -4.26
C TYR A 49 16.18 -18.68 -4.97
N LYS A 50 16.32 -17.45 -4.44
CA LYS A 50 17.20 -16.41 -4.96
C LYS A 50 17.94 -15.73 -3.80
N PRO A 51 19.00 -16.31 -3.27
CA PRO A 51 19.70 -15.82 -2.08
C PRO A 51 20.15 -14.36 -2.19
N ASN A 52 20.50 -13.90 -3.37
CA ASN A 52 20.97 -12.54 -3.65
C ASN A 52 19.90 -11.65 -4.28
N ILE A 53 18.59 -11.92 -4.01
CA ILE A 53 17.52 -11.07 -4.55
C ILE A 53 17.75 -9.62 -4.14
N PRO A 54 17.80 -8.65 -5.10
CA PRO A 54 17.97 -7.25 -4.77
C PRO A 54 16.74 -6.71 -4.05
N CYS A 55 16.96 -6.10 -2.90
CA CYS A 55 15.92 -5.48 -2.06
C CYS A 55 16.16 -3.97 -1.98
N LEU A 56 15.14 -3.17 -2.23
CA LEU A 56 15.19 -1.71 -2.18
C LEU A 56 14.21 -1.18 -1.15
N THR A 57 14.71 -0.40 -0.20
CA THR A 57 13.89 0.36 0.76
C THR A 57 13.89 1.84 0.40
N MET A 58 12.74 2.49 0.54
CA MET A 58 12.54 3.89 0.21
C MET A 58 12.36 4.71 1.50
N HIS A 59 13.18 5.75 1.68
CA HIS A 59 13.04 6.68 2.81
C HIS A 59 12.91 8.12 2.31
N PHE A 60 11.97 8.88 2.87
CA PHE A 60 11.86 10.29 2.58
C PHE A 60 12.82 11.10 3.46
N LYS A 61 13.64 11.94 2.85
CA LYS A 61 14.73 12.69 3.50
C LYS A 61 14.27 13.57 4.66
N HIS A 62 13.07 14.15 4.54
CA HIS A 62 12.51 15.10 5.51
C HIS A 62 11.54 14.47 6.50
N GLY A 63 11.33 13.15 6.42
CA GLY A 63 10.46 12.39 7.31
C GLY A 63 11.22 11.62 8.39
N ASN A 64 10.46 10.88 9.18
CA ASN A 64 11.00 9.95 10.18
C ASN A 64 10.57 8.51 9.84
N PRO A 65 11.30 7.80 8.95
CA PRO A 65 10.89 6.48 8.46
C PRO A 65 10.96 5.43 9.57
N LYS A 66 9.80 4.97 10.03
CA LYS A 66 9.67 4.00 11.13
C LYS A 66 10.16 2.59 10.77
N ASP A 67 10.35 2.30 9.48
CA ASP A 67 10.78 0.97 9.02
C ASP A 67 12.29 0.72 9.21
N THR A 68 13.11 1.77 9.39
CA THR A 68 14.56 1.72 9.35
C THR A 68 15.19 0.61 10.20
N GLU A 69 14.81 0.52 11.48
CA GLU A 69 15.43 -0.46 12.41
C GLU A 69 14.98 -1.89 12.09
N TYR A 70 13.76 -2.08 11.67
CA TYR A 70 13.24 -3.39 11.27
C TYR A 70 13.91 -3.88 9.98
N VAL A 71 14.14 -2.98 9.02
CA VAL A 71 14.89 -3.26 7.80
C VAL A 71 16.30 -3.73 8.13
N LYS A 72 17.04 -3.01 8.99
CA LYS A 72 18.38 -3.40 9.40
C LYS A 72 18.42 -4.81 10.01
N LYS A 73 17.47 -5.12 10.90
CA LYS A 73 17.39 -6.45 11.54
C LYS A 73 17.14 -7.56 10.52
N MET A 74 16.20 -7.35 9.59
CA MET A 74 15.90 -8.35 8.57
C MET A 74 17.03 -8.50 7.54
N VAL A 75 17.69 -7.40 7.16
CA VAL A 75 18.86 -7.42 6.28
C VAL A 75 19.98 -8.26 6.89
N ALA A 76 20.25 -8.06 8.19
CA ALA A 76 21.26 -8.84 8.90
C ALA A 76 20.87 -10.33 9.03
N LEU A 77 19.62 -10.61 9.39
CA LEU A 77 19.10 -11.97 9.56
C LEU A 77 19.18 -12.79 8.27
N LEU A 78 18.69 -12.23 7.17
CA LEU A 78 18.58 -12.93 5.88
C LEU A 78 19.76 -12.67 4.95
N LYS A 79 20.74 -11.87 5.37
CA LYS A 79 21.90 -11.44 4.54
C LYS A 79 21.46 -10.88 3.18
N LEU A 80 20.42 -10.01 3.19
CA LEU A 80 19.83 -9.50 1.96
C LEU A 80 20.80 -8.64 1.16
N ASN A 81 20.77 -8.76 -0.16
CA ASN A 81 21.36 -7.79 -1.08
C ASN A 81 20.48 -6.52 -1.08
N HIS A 82 20.77 -5.60 -0.16
CA HIS A 82 19.87 -4.52 0.19
C HIS A 82 20.49 -3.14 -0.05
N GLU A 83 19.66 -2.24 -0.53
CA GLU A 83 19.95 -0.81 -0.69
C GLU A 83 18.81 0.02 -0.09
N THR A 84 19.15 1.12 0.56
CA THR A 84 18.18 2.16 0.95
C THR A 84 18.37 3.36 0.05
N HIS A 85 17.31 3.80 -0.64
CA HIS A 85 17.29 5.05 -1.37
C HIS A 85 16.60 6.13 -0.55
N VAL A 86 17.31 7.24 -0.32
CA VAL A 86 16.78 8.41 0.37
C VAL A 86 16.39 9.44 -0.69
N PHE A 87 15.09 9.63 -0.90
CA PHE A 87 14.56 10.56 -1.88
C PHE A 87 14.12 11.88 -1.23
N GLY A 88 14.21 12.95 -1.99
CA GLY A 88 13.92 14.31 -1.52
C GLY A 88 12.79 14.98 -2.29
N ARG A 89 12.66 16.28 -2.02
CA ARG A 89 11.64 17.16 -2.62
C ARG A 89 11.65 17.13 -4.16
N GLU A 90 12.81 17.22 -4.77
CA GLU A 90 12.94 17.27 -6.23
C GLU A 90 12.41 15.98 -6.89
N GLU A 91 12.68 14.83 -6.29
CA GLU A 91 12.18 13.55 -6.78
C GLU A 91 10.66 13.44 -6.62
N VAL A 92 10.09 13.96 -5.52
CA VAL A 92 8.64 14.04 -5.32
C VAL A 92 8.00 14.89 -6.42
N LEU A 93 8.49 16.15 -6.60
CA LEU A 93 7.92 17.07 -7.58
C LEU A 93 8.06 16.57 -9.02
N SER A 94 9.20 15.97 -9.38
CA SER A 94 9.44 15.44 -10.73
C SER A 94 8.66 14.16 -11.04
N ASN A 95 8.27 13.40 -10.03
CA ASN A 95 7.50 12.16 -10.21
C ASN A 95 6.00 12.32 -9.95
N ALA A 96 5.56 13.37 -9.24
CA ALA A 96 4.13 13.62 -8.99
C ALA A 96 3.26 13.58 -10.26
N PRO A 97 3.60 14.25 -11.38
CA PRO A 97 2.80 14.17 -12.60
C PRO A 97 2.73 12.75 -13.17
N LYS A 98 3.80 11.96 -13.06
CA LYS A 98 3.85 10.60 -13.57
C LYS A 98 3.02 9.63 -12.70
N VAL A 99 3.00 9.83 -11.37
CA VAL A 99 2.15 9.07 -10.46
C VAL A 99 0.68 9.39 -10.74
N VAL A 100 0.34 10.68 -10.88
CA VAL A 100 -1.01 11.12 -11.26
C VAL A 100 -1.43 10.50 -12.60
N GLU A 101 -0.54 10.49 -13.59
CA GLU A 101 -0.77 9.91 -14.91
C GLU A 101 -1.02 8.40 -14.83
N ALA A 102 -0.16 7.67 -14.13
CA ALA A 102 -0.26 6.21 -13.99
C ALA A 102 -1.55 5.80 -13.25
N LEU A 103 -1.93 6.55 -12.23
CA LEU A 103 -3.11 6.23 -11.40
C LEU A 103 -4.41 6.81 -11.94
N LYS A 104 -4.33 7.87 -12.75
CA LYS A 104 -5.49 8.68 -13.19
C LYS A 104 -6.30 9.25 -12.01
N LYS A 105 -5.62 9.65 -10.94
CA LYS A 105 -6.21 10.13 -9.68
C LYS A 105 -5.49 11.39 -9.20
N PHE A 106 -6.15 12.10 -8.27
CA PHE A 106 -5.54 13.21 -7.52
C PHE A 106 -5.92 13.18 -6.03
N ASP A 107 -6.17 11.96 -5.52
CA ASP A 107 -6.32 11.68 -4.09
C ASP A 107 -4.96 11.85 -3.39
N PRO A 108 -4.83 12.80 -2.44
CA PRO A 108 -3.55 13.08 -1.79
C PRO A 108 -2.98 11.88 -1.04
N MET A 109 -3.81 11.14 -0.31
CA MET A 109 -3.36 9.98 0.46
C MET A 109 -2.85 8.86 -0.46
N GLU A 110 -3.57 8.59 -1.54
CA GLU A 110 -3.18 7.58 -2.51
C GLU A 110 -1.84 7.94 -3.19
N ILE A 111 -1.66 9.21 -3.57
CA ILE A 111 -0.43 9.66 -4.23
C ILE A 111 0.75 9.67 -3.25
N ARG A 112 0.57 10.10 -1.99
CA ARG A 112 1.63 10.02 -0.97
C ARG A 112 2.13 8.60 -0.76
N ASN A 113 1.20 7.65 -0.65
CA ASN A 113 1.54 6.22 -0.52
C ASN A 113 2.20 5.67 -1.79
N SER A 114 1.80 6.14 -2.96
CA SER A 114 2.31 5.68 -4.25
C SER A 114 3.68 6.27 -4.61
N MET A 115 4.02 7.44 -4.08
CA MET A 115 5.27 8.15 -4.42
C MET A 115 6.52 7.30 -4.18
N PRO A 116 6.78 6.75 -2.98
CA PRO A 116 7.96 5.92 -2.73
C PRO A 116 7.95 4.65 -3.60
N VAL A 117 6.78 4.07 -3.86
CA VAL A 117 6.65 2.89 -4.71
C VAL A 117 7.05 3.21 -6.14
N TYR A 118 6.54 4.30 -6.73
CA TYR A 118 6.85 4.71 -8.10
C TYR A 118 8.34 5.06 -8.29
N ILE A 119 8.92 5.82 -7.34
CA ILE A 119 10.35 6.14 -7.36
C ILE A 119 11.18 4.86 -7.28
N GLY A 120 10.84 3.95 -6.37
CA GLY A 120 11.52 2.66 -6.22
C GLY A 120 11.44 1.80 -7.49
N LEU A 121 10.27 1.70 -8.10
CA LEU A 121 10.09 1.01 -9.39
C LEU A 121 10.94 1.64 -10.49
N THR A 122 11.02 2.97 -10.55
CA THR A 122 11.84 3.70 -11.53
C THR A 122 13.33 3.38 -11.35
N ILE A 123 13.82 3.30 -10.12
CA ILE A 123 15.20 2.93 -9.80
C ILE A 123 15.47 1.48 -10.23
N LEU A 124 14.59 0.54 -9.86
CA LEU A 124 14.73 -0.86 -10.21
C LEU A 124 14.68 -1.09 -11.73
N LYS A 125 13.81 -0.36 -12.45
CA LYS A 125 13.80 -0.35 -13.92
C LYS A 125 15.13 0.11 -14.51
N LYS A 126 15.69 1.22 -14.01
CA LYS A 126 17.00 1.74 -14.45
C LYS A 126 18.14 0.73 -14.21
N LYS A 127 18.02 -0.12 -13.19
CA LYS A 127 18.94 -1.23 -12.91
C LYS A 127 18.70 -2.47 -13.80
N GLY A 128 17.71 -2.42 -14.71
CA GLY A 128 17.41 -3.48 -15.67
C GLY A 128 16.45 -4.56 -15.20
N PHE A 129 15.85 -4.42 -14.01
CA PHE A 129 14.86 -5.37 -13.51
C PHE A 129 13.51 -5.19 -14.21
N LYS A 130 12.82 -6.31 -14.46
CA LYS A 130 11.52 -6.35 -15.16
C LYS A 130 10.36 -6.67 -14.27
N SER A 131 10.61 -7.33 -13.15
CA SER A 131 9.58 -7.73 -12.19
C SER A 131 10.00 -7.42 -10.75
N VAL A 132 9.01 -7.03 -9.92
CA VAL A 132 9.25 -6.59 -8.55
C VAL A 132 8.24 -7.20 -7.61
N PHE A 133 8.72 -7.76 -6.48
CA PHE A 133 7.86 -8.18 -5.38
C PHE A 133 7.28 -7.01 -4.63
N THR A 134 5.97 -7.10 -4.32
CA THR A 134 5.26 -6.26 -3.36
C THR A 134 4.46 -7.11 -2.37
N GLY A 135 4.10 -6.51 -1.22
CA GLY A 135 3.27 -7.14 -0.19
C GLY A 135 1.77 -6.93 -0.37
N ASP A 136 1.31 -6.59 -1.55
CA ASP A 136 -0.09 -6.26 -1.83
C ASP A 136 -1.05 -7.40 -1.49
N ALA A 137 -2.27 -7.05 -1.13
CA ALA A 137 -3.42 -7.90 -0.77
C ALA A 137 -3.43 -8.44 0.66
N LEU A 138 -2.33 -8.47 1.40
CA LEU A 138 -2.33 -9.15 2.69
C LEU A 138 -3.18 -8.42 3.75
N ASP A 139 -3.15 -7.09 3.77
CA ASP A 139 -4.00 -6.30 4.68
C ASP A 139 -5.49 -6.47 4.35
N GLU A 140 -5.87 -6.48 3.08
CA GLU A 140 -7.25 -6.66 2.63
C GLU A 140 -7.78 -8.07 2.98
N LEU A 141 -6.91 -9.07 2.95
CA LEU A 141 -7.28 -10.45 3.27
C LEU A 141 -7.35 -10.73 4.77
N PHE A 142 -6.53 -10.05 5.58
CA PHE A 142 -6.39 -10.32 7.01
C PHE A 142 -6.93 -9.22 7.93
N GLY A 143 -7.29 -8.07 7.40
CA GLY A 143 -7.85 -6.94 8.13
C GLY A 143 -6.82 -5.92 8.61
N TYR A 144 -7.32 -4.71 8.86
CA TYR A 144 -6.59 -3.55 9.32
C TYR A 144 -6.82 -3.30 10.82
N PRO A 145 -5.92 -2.58 11.52
CA PRO A 145 -6.11 -2.27 12.94
C PRO A 145 -7.43 -1.55 13.26
N TRP A 146 -7.93 -0.69 12.37
CA TRP A 146 -9.21 0.00 12.57
C TRP A 146 -10.43 -0.94 12.61
N GLN A 147 -10.30 -2.19 12.13
CA GLN A 147 -11.36 -3.20 12.16
C GLN A 147 -11.38 -4.01 13.48
N PHE A 148 -10.43 -3.80 14.38
CA PHE A 148 -10.28 -4.61 15.60
C PHE A 148 -11.44 -4.49 16.59
N HIS A 149 -12.28 -3.46 16.47
CA HIS A 149 -13.45 -3.23 17.30
C HIS A 149 -14.75 -3.82 16.72
N LEU A 150 -14.71 -4.27 15.47
CA LEU A 150 -15.90 -4.83 14.81
C LEU A 150 -16.27 -6.20 15.39
N SER A 151 -17.57 -6.52 15.37
CA SER A 151 -18.05 -7.89 15.58
C SER A 151 -17.59 -8.81 14.42
N GLU A 152 -17.73 -10.14 14.59
CA GLU A 152 -17.37 -11.08 13.54
C GLU A 152 -18.20 -10.88 12.28
N GLU A 153 -19.49 -10.59 12.41
CA GLU A 153 -20.41 -10.32 11.31
C GLU A 153 -20.06 -9.04 10.57
N GLU A 154 -19.82 -7.94 11.30
CA GLU A 154 -19.41 -6.65 10.73
C GLU A 154 -18.06 -6.76 10.02
N PHE A 155 -17.11 -7.48 10.61
CA PHE A 155 -15.81 -7.74 10.00
C PHE A 155 -15.96 -8.53 8.70
N ALA A 156 -16.76 -9.61 8.71
CA ALA A 156 -16.99 -10.43 7.52
C ALA A 156 -17.63 -9.61 6.40
N GLN A 157 -18.63 -8.76 6.73
CA GLN A 157 -19.25 -7.86 5.76
C GLN A 157 -18.22 -6.87 5.18
N LYS A 158 -17.44 -6.20 6.05
CA LYS A 158 -16.40 -5.26 5.61
C LYS A 158 -15.34 -5.92 4.75
N GLN A 159 -14.95 -7.16 5.06
CA GLN A 159 -14.02 -7.91 4.19
C GLN A 159 -14.62 -8.17 2.81
N GLN A 160 -15.89 -8.55 2.70
CA GLN A 160 -16.55 -8.75 1.40
C GLN A 160 -16.57 -7.46 0.57
N GLU A 161 -16.91 -6.32 1.21
CA GLU A 161 -16.87 -5.00 0.56
C GLU A 161 -15.46 -4.68 0.05
N MET A 162 -14.43 -4.87 0.88
CA MET A 162 -13.04 -4.63 0.51
C MET A 162 -12.57 -5.54 -0.63
N TRP A 163 -12.90 -6.83 -0.60
CA TRP A 163 -12.51 -7.76 -1.65
C TRP A 163 -13.15 -7.45 -3.00
N ALA A 164 -14.37 -6.91 -2.99
CA ALA A 164 -15.04 -6.46 -4.21
C ALA A 164 -14.41 -5.21 -4.83
N GLU A 165 -13.70 -4.43 -4.01
CA GLU A 165 -13.09 -3.15 -4.38
C GLU A 165 -11.55 -3.21 -4.49
N MET A 166 -10.94 -4.42 -4.31
CA MET A 166 -9.48 -4.57 -4.32
C MET A 166 -8.87 -4.06 -5.62
N GLY A 167 -7.89 -3.18 -5.46
CA GLY A 167 -7.05 -2.66 -6.53
C GLY A 167 -5.79 -2.05 -5.92
N PHE A 168 -4.64 -2.31 -6.55
CA PHE A 168 -3.34 -1.93 -6.00
C PHE A 168 -2.62 -0.98 -6.94
N SER A 169 -2.25 0.18 -6.45
CA SER A 169 -1.59 1.25 -7.21
C SER A 169 -0.22 0.84 -7.76
N SER A 170 0.41 -0.14 -7.13
CA SER A 170 1.67 -0.73 -7.59
C SER A 170 1.57 -1.27 -9.04
N ILE A 171 0.42 -1.86 -9.40
CA ILE A 171 0.20 -2.50 -10.70
C ILE A 171 0.21 -1.48 -11.85
N PRO A 172 -0.71 -0.48 -11.92
CA PRO A 172 -0.69 0.50 -13.02
C PRO A 172 0.59 1.34 -13.04
N MET A 173 1.24 1.56 -11.89
CA MET A 173 2.53 2.24 -11.85
C MET A 173 3.65 1.39 -12.48
N ALA A 174 3.70 0.10 -12.20
CA ALA A 174 4.67 -0.80 -12.84
C ALA A 174 4.40 -0.94 -14.33
N GLU A 175 3.13 -1.09 -14.73
CA GLU A 175 2.73 -1.16 -16.15
C GLU A 175 3.14 0.10 -16.93
N SER A 176 2.96 1.30 -16.36
CA SER A 176 3.41 2.56 -16.96
C SER A 176 4.93 2.62 -17.19
N LEU A 177 5.68 1.83 -16.45
CA LEU A 177 7.12 1.67 -16.56
C LEU A 177 7.52 0.45 -17.41
N GLY A 178 6.59 -0.34 -17.95
CA GLY A 178 6.87 -1.60 -18.65
C GLY A 178 7.44 -2.69 -17.73
N MET A 179 7.03 -2.67 -16.46
CA MET A 179 7.42 -3.63 -15.43
C MET A 179 6.20 -4.46 -14.96
N THR A 180 6.45 -5.54 -14.27
CA THR A 180 5.42 -6.42 -13.71
C THR A 180 5.53 -6.49 -12.20
N ILE A 181 4.42 -6.31 -11.49
CA ILE A 181 4.33 -6.61 -10.06
C ILE A 181 4.14 -8.11 -9.86
N LYS A 182 4.88 -8.66 -8.92
CA LYS A 182 4.72 -10.01 -8.39
C LYS A 182 4.25 -9.88 -6.94
N ALA A 183 2.96 -10.14 -6.72
CA ALA A 183 2.31 -10.07 -5.42
C ALA A 183 1.85 -11.48 -5.02
N PRO A 184 2.65 -12.27 -4.28
CA PRO A 184 2.33 -13.67 -3.95
C PRO A 184 0.99 -13.84 -3.23
N TYR A 185 0.57 -12.86 -2.44
CA TYR A 185 -0.71 -12.91 -1.72
C TYR A 185 -1.92 -12.68 -2.62
N MET A 186 -1.72 -12.20 -3.86
CA MET A 186 -2.75 -12.15 -4.90
C MET A 186 -2.90 -13.47 -5.67
N ASP A 187 -2.06 -14.47 -5.42
CA ASP A 187 -2.21 -15.78 -6.04
C ASP A 187 -3.59 -16.35 -5.70
N PRO A 188 -4.37 -16.86 -6.69
CA PRO A 188 -5.72 -17.36 -6.45
C PRO A 188 -5.81 -18.45 -5.39
N GLU A 189 -4.78 -19.27 -5.24
CA GLU A 189 -4.73 -20.32 -4.22
C GLU A 189 -4.62 -19.71 -2.81
N PHE A 190 -3.71 -18.74 -2.64
CA PHE A 190 -3.56 -18.04 -1.36
C PHE A 190 -4.81 -17.21 -1.01
N MET A 191 -5.33 -16.44 -1.98
CA MET A 191 -6.56 -15.67 -1.78
C MET A 191 -7.74 -16.57 -1.41
N GLY A 192 -7.90 -17.70 -2.10
CA GLY A 192 -8.97 -18.67 -1.84
C GLY A 192 -8.90 -19.27 -0.44
N TRP A 193 -7.69 -19.58 0.03
CA TRP A 193 -7.44 -20.02 1.40
C TRP A 193 -7.71 -18.90 2.42
N ALA A 194 -7.13 -17.73 2.23
CA ALA A 194 -7.24 -16.60 3.16
C ALA A 194 -8.69 -16.10 3.32
N LYS A 195 -9.48 -16.09 2.24
CA LYS A 195 -10.90 -15.72 2.28
C LYS A 195 -11.74 -16.68 3.13
N LYS A 196 -11.41 -17.97 3.15
CA LYS A 196 -12.11 -18.99 3.94
C LYS A 196 -11.62 -19.09 5.38
N LEU A 197 -10.50 -18.47 5.71
CA LEU A 197 -9.91 -18.56 7.04
C LEU A 197 -10.79 -17.86 8.08
N PRO A 198 -11.15 -18.53 9.21
CA PRO A 198 -11.89 -17.91 10.31
C PRO A 198 -11.20 -16.67 10.87
N ILE A 199 -12.01 -15.66 11.26
CA ILE A 199 -11.50 -14.37 11.76
C ILE A 199 -10.51 -14.50 12.91
N LYS A 200 -10.72 -15.47 13.80
CA LYS A 200 -9.85 -15.74 14.95
C LYS A 200 -8.39 -16.06 14.57
N PHE A 201 -8.14 -16.54 13.35
CA PHE A 201 -6.81 -16.76 12.81
C PHE A 201 -6.26 -15.55 12.02
N LYS A 202 -7.14 -14.65 11.62
CA LYS A 202 -6.75 -13.38 10.97
C LYS A 202 -6.37 -12.33 11.98
N ILE A 203 -7.21 -12.14 13.03
CA ILE A 203 -7.03 -11.14 14.07
C ILE A 203 -7.11 -11.84 15.43
N ASN A 204 -6.06 -11.74 16.24
CA ASN A 204 -6.05 -12.29 17.58
C ASN A 204 -5.04 -11.59 18.49
N LEU A 205 -5.02 -11.99 19.76
CA LEU A 205 -4.13 -11.47 20.78
C LEU A 205 -2.77 -12.20 20.72
N HIS A 206 -1.70 -11.42 20.92
CA HIS A 206 -0.38 -11.87 21.30
C HIS A 206 0.11 -10.94 22.41
N ASP A 207 0.43 -11.51 23.57
CA ASP A 207 0.84 -10.78 24.78
C ASP A 207 -0.09 -9.62 25.16
N GLY A 208 -1.41 -9.88 25.07
CA GLY A 208 -2.43 -8.89 25.43
C GLY A 208 -2.72 -7.83 24.35
N VAL A 209 -1.93 -7.79 23.28
CA VAL A 209 -2.10 -6.85 22.15
C VAL A 209 -2.80 -7.55 20.99
N LYS A 210 -3.74 -6.87 20.34
CA LYS A 210 -4.46 -7.39 19.18
C LYS A 210 -3.67 -7.14 17.89
N TYR A 211 -3.46 -8.19 17.10
CA TYR A 211 -2.73 -8.13 15.82
C TYR A 211 -3.54 -8.71 14.68
N SER A 212 -3.48 -8.07 13.52
CA SER A 212 -3.87 -8.67 12.24
C SER A 212 -2.77 -9.60 11.70
N LYS A 213 -3.13 -10.43 10.71
CA LYS A 213 -2.20 -11.42 10.12
C LYS A 213 -1.68 -12.44 11.14
N TRP A 214 -2.47 -12.67 12.18
CA TRP A 214 -2.03 -13.39 13.39
C TRP A 214 -1.46 -14.78 13.08
N ILE A 215 -2.15 -15.60 12.27
CA ILE A 215 -1.68 -16.95 11.94
C ILE A 215 -0.37 -16.95 11.14
N LEU A 216 -0.19 -15.93 10.27
CA LEU A 216 1.06 -15.76 9.53
C LEU A 216 2.21 -15.39 10.46
N ARG A 217 1.98 -14.46 11.39
CA ARG A 217 2.99 -14.11 12.41
C ARG A 217 3.35 -15.32 13.24
N LYS A 218 2.36 -16.08 13.72
CA LYS A 218 2.58 -17.35 14.44
C LYS A 218 3.35 -18.38 13.60
N ALA A 219 3.09 -18.47 12.31
CA ALA A 219 3.79 -19.39 11.44
C ALA A 219 5.27 -19.06 11.23
N TYR A 220 5.72 -17.82 11.51
CA TYR A 220 7.08 -17.37 11.27
C TYR A 220 7.81 -16.87 12.53
N GLU A 221 7.21 -16.96 13.73
CA GLU A 221 7.79 -16.43 14.97
C GLU A 221 9.03 -17.18 15.47
N ASP A 222 9.26 -18.41 15.01
CA ASP A 222 10.45 -19.19 15.34
C ASP A 222 11.65 -18.91 14.41
N VAL A 223 11.43 -18.18 13.30
CA VAL A 223 12.45 -17.91 12.27
C VAL A 223 12.67 -16.42 11.99
N ILE A 224 11.76 -15.57 12.42
CA ILE A 224 11.88 -14.10 12.36
C ILE A 224 11.85 -13.60 13.81
N PRO A 225 12.78 -12.70 14.23
CA PRO A 225 12.83 -12.19 15.59
C PRO A 225 11.48 -11.64 16.06
N GLU A 226 11.13 -11.91 17.31
CA GLU A 226 9.83 -11.56 17.90
C GLU A 226 9.49 -10.09 17.72
N GLU A 227 10.43 -9.20 18.04
CA GLU A 227 10.25 -7.75 17.90
C GLU A 227 10.04 -7.27 16.45
N VAL A 228 10.38 -8.12 15.46
CA VAL A 228 10.17 -7.83 14.04
C VAL A 228 8.83 -8.41 13.57
N ILE A 229 8.59 -9.71 13.84
CA ILE A 229 7.36 -10.37 13.36
C ILE A 229 6.11 -9.83 14.08
N TRP A 230 6.21 -9.43 15.35
CA TRP A 230 5.12 -8.85 16.14
C TRP A 230 5.15 -7.33 16.19
N ARG A 231 5.91 -6.66 15.30
CA ARG A 231 5.86 -5.20 15.21
C ARG A 231 4.45 -4.69 14.95
N PRO A 232 4.04 -3.55 15.53
CA PRO A 232 2.77 -2.90 15.21
C PRO A 232 2.70 -2.54 13.71
N LYS A 233 1.50 -2.61 13.12
CA LYS A 233 1.28 -2.16 11.74
C LYS A 233 1.47 -0.65 11.67
N ALA A 234 2.37 -0.20 10.82
CA ALA A 234 2.51 1.19 10.42
C ALA A 234 1.96 1.36 8.99
N PRO A 235 1.22 2.43 8.70
CA PRO A 235 0.90 2.83 7.34
C PRO A 235 2.17 3.05 6.51
N LEU A 236 2.09 2.89 5.19
CA LEU A 236 3.24 3.03 4.30
C LEU A 236 3.87 4.43 4.42
N GLU A 237 3.05 5.47 4.54
CA GLU A 237 3.52 6.86 4.70
C GLU A 237 4.35 7.07 5.98
N GLN A 238 4.06 6.33 7.07
CA GLN A 238 4.88 6.36 8.29
C GLN A 238 6.14 5.50 8.17
N GLY A 239 6.02 4.36 7.50
CA GLY A 239 7.16 3.47 7.24
C GLY A 239 8.26 4.15 6.44
N THR A 240 7.88 4.89 5.41
CA THR A 240 8.78 5.62 4.51
C THR A 240 9.09 7.05 4.95
N GLY A 241 8.31 7.62 5.89
CA GLY A 241 8.40 9.02 6.32
C GLY A 241 7.69 10.02 5.40
N THR A 242 6.86 9.56 4.46
CA THR A 242 6.13 10.46 3.53
C THR A 242 4.90 11.11 4.16
N GLU A 243 4.54 10.80 5.40
CA GLU A 243 3.42 11.44 6.11
C GLU A 243 3.54 12.98 6.17
N VAL A 244 4.77 13.49 6.21
CA VAL A 244 5.05 14.94 6.24
C VAL A 244 4.69 15.65 4.93
N LEU A 245 4.45 14.94 3.84
CA LEU A 245 4.02 15.53 2.57
C LEU A 245 2.65 16.23 2.69
N ARG A 246 1.85 15.91 3.70
CA ARG A 246 0.58 16.61 3.98
C ARG A 246 0.77 18.14 4.13
N THR A 247 1.84 18.52 4.80
CA THR A 247 2.16 19.94 5.07
C THR A 247 3.36 20.43 4.27
N PHE A 248 4.02 19.54 3.53
CA PHE A 248 5.23 19.85 2.79
C PHE A 248 5.03 20.96 1.74
N PHE A 249 3.82 21.07 1.20
CA PHE A 249 3.45 22.06 0.19
C PHE A 249 2.85 23.33 0.79
N ASP A 250 2.69 23.44 2.12
CA ASP A 250 2.10 24.61 2.77
C ASP A 250 2.98 25.86 2.59
N ASP A 251 4.30 25.66 2.59
CA ASP A 251 5.27 26.75 2.38
C ASP A 251 5.44 27.12 0.88
N GLU A 252 4.96 26.27 -0.03
CA GLU A 252 5.14 26.46 -1.49
C GLU A 252 4.06 27.34 -2.11
N ILE A 253 2.89 27.38 -1.52
CA ILE A 253 1.72 28.10 -2.01
C ILE A 253 1.18 28.95 -0.87
N SER A 254 1.13 30.27 -1.03
CA SER A 254 0.53 31.15 -0.04
C SER A 254 -0.97 30.88 0.09
N ASP A 255 -1.56 31.19 1.25
CA ASP A 255 -3.00 31.02 1.48
C ASP A 255 -3.84 31.84 0.49
N ALA A 256 -3.39 33.05 0.15
CA ALA A 256 -4.05 33.90 -0.82
C ALA A 256 -4.06 33.26 -2.23
N GLU A 257 -2.92 32.71 -2.65
CA GLU A 257 -2.82 32.00 -3.93
C GLU A 257 -3.65 30.70 -3.95
N PHE A 258 -3.66 29.98 -2.84
CA PHE A 258 -4.49 28.78 -2.70
C PHE A 258 -5.97 29.12 -2.83
N ASP A 259 -6.45 30.15 -2.13
CA ASP A 259 -7.84 30.59 -2.16
C ASP A 259 -8.28 31.08 -3.54
N GLU A 260 -7.40 31.83 -4.24
CA GLU A 260 -7.64 32.26 -5.61
C GLU A 260 -7.78 31.08 -6.57
N LYS A 261 -6.82 30.15 -6.56
CA LYS A 261 -6.83 28.97 -7.41
C LYS A 261 -8.02 28.08 -7.13
N LYS A 262 -8.35 27.87 -5.85
CA LYS A 262 -9.51 27.08 -5.41
C LYS A 262 -10.83 27.65 -5.94
N LYS A 263 -11.02 28.97 -5.84
CA LYS A 263 -12.22 29.67 -6.38
C LYS A 263 -12.30 29.53 -7.89
N ARG A 264 -11.18 29.71 -8.60
CA ARG A 264 -11.13 29.57 -10.05
C ARG A 264 -11.47 28.14 -10.50
N ILE A 265 -10.87 27.13 -9.88
CA ILE A 265 -11.13 25.72 -10.19
C ILE A 265 -12.60 25.37 -9.94
N LEU A 266 -13.18 25.86 -8.84
CA LEU A 266 -14.59 25.67 -8.57
C LEU A 266 -15.48 26.28 -9.66
N ALA A 267 -15.15 27.49 -10.12
CA ALA A 267 -15.94 28.18 -11.15
C ALA A 267 -15.79 27.54 -12.54
N GLU A 268 -14.59 27.12 -12.92
CA GLU A 268 -14.29 26.62 -14.25
C GLU A 268 -14.60 25.11 -14.40
N ASP A 269 -14.28 24.31 -13.37
CA ASP A 269 -14.30 22.85 -13.45
C ASP A 269 -15.35 22.20 -12.53
N ASP A 270 -16.02 22.99 -11.66
CA ASP A 270 -16.94 22.52 -10.61
C ASP A 270 -16.29 21.50 -9.66
N VAL A 271 -14.97 21.68 -9.39
CA VAL A 271 -14.17 20.81 -8.51
C VAL A 271 -13.85 21.55 -7.21
N LYS A 272 -14.09 20.87 -6.07
CA LYS A 272 -13.78 21.39 -4.74
C LYS A 272 -12.44 20.87 -4.28
N ILE A 273 -11.44 21.72 -4.25
CA ILE A 273 -10.09 21.41 -3.72
C ILE A 273 -10.11 21.57 -2.19
N GLN A 274 -9.51 20.61 -1.47
CA GLN A 274 -9.56 20.54 -0.01
C GLN A 274 -8.31 21.14 0.64
N ASP A 275 -7.13 20.90 0.08
CA ASP A 275 -5.84 21.36 0.61
C ASP A 275 -4.82 21.65 -0.52
N LYS A 276 -3.66 22.20 -0.14
CA LYS A 276 -2.60 22.60 -1.07
C LYS A 276 -1.94 21.40 -1.76
N GLU A 277 -1.85 20.26 -1.07
CA GLU A 277 -1.34 19.03 -1.66
C GLU A 277 -2.26 18.55 -2.79
N GLN A 278 -3.58 18.51 -2.53
CA GLN A 278 -4.56 18.14 -3.55
C GLN A 278 -4.56 19.12 -4.72
N LEU A 279 -4.36 20.42 -4.46
CA LEU A 279 -4.26 21.43 -5.52
C LEU A 279 -3.12 21.12 -6.49
N LEU A 280 -1.96 20.70 -5.99
CA LEU A 280 -0.82 20.32 -6.83
C LEU A 280 -1.18 19.11 -7.73
N TYR A 281 -1.73 18.06 -7.13
CA TYR A 281 -2.06 16.84 -7.86
C TYR A 281 -3.23 17.06 -8.83
N TYR A 282 -4.22 17.85 -8.45
CA TYR A 282 -5.28 18.27 -9.36
C TYR A 282 -4.75 19.06 -10.56
N GLY A 283 -3.81 19.96 -10.35
CA GLY A 283 -3.18 20.71 -11.43
C GLY A 283 -2.50 19.79 -12.46
N HIS A 284 -1.83 18.71 -12.00
CA HIS A 284 -1.28 17.69 -12.88
C HIS A 284 -2.36 16.90 -13.60
N PHE A 285 -3.37 16.42 -12.84
CA PHE A 285 -4.50 15.67 -13.39
C PHE A 285 -5.22 16.45 -14.48
N ARG A 286 -5.56 17.71 -14.18
CA ARG A 286 -6.31 18.60 -15.10
C ARG A 286 -5.55 18.85 -16.41
N ARG A 287 -4.24 19.04 -16.32
CA ARG A 287 -3.37 19.26 -17.48
C ARG A 287 -3.24 18.02 -18.36
N ILE A 288 -3.20 16.83 -17.76
CA ILE A 288 -2.97 15.55 -18.48
C ILE A 288 -4.27 15.03 -19.08
N PHE A 289 -5.37 15.08 -18.34
CA PHE A 289 -6.60 14.36 -18.67
C PHE A 289 -7.79 15.24 -18.97
N GLY A 290 -7.85 16.49 -18.50
CA GLY A 290 -9.05 17.32 -18.55
C GLY A 290 -9.82 17.31 -17.22
N LYS A 291 -11.13 17.62 -17.28
CA LYS A 291 -11.99 17.65 -16.09
C LYS A 291 -12.32 16.24 -15.61
N PRO A 292 -12.38 16.01 -14.29
CA PRO A 292 -12.76 14.68 -13.77
C PRO A 292 -14.13 14.18 -14.27
N SER A 293 -15.10 15.07 -14.49
CA SER A 293 -16.41 14.74 -15.07
C SER A 293 -16.33 14.26 -16.52
N GLU A 294 -15.34 14.71 -17.28
CA GLU A 294 -15.10 14.26 -18.67
C GLU A 294 -14.33 12.92 -18.69
N VAL A 295 -13.36 12.75 -17.79
CA VAL A 295 -12.54 11.54 -17.68
C VAL A 295 -13.32 10.38 -17.08
N TYR A 296 -14.22 10.69 -16.17
CA TYR A 296 -15.06 9.73 -15.45
C TYR A 296 -16.54 10.11 -15.63
N PRO A 297 -17.09 9.93 -16.86
CA PRO A 297 -18.48 10.25 -17.15
C PRO A 297 -19.45 9.31 -16.43
N ASP A 298 -20.73 9.59 -16.52
CA ASP A 298 -21.79 8.74 -15.94
C ASP A 298 -21.63 7.29 -16.42
N ASN A 299 -21.52 6.42 -15.45
CA ASN A 299 -21.33 4.97 -15.64
C ASN A 299 -22.32 4.14 -14.82
N GLY A 300 -23.42 4.80 -14.35
CA GLY A 300 -24.40 4.24 -13.42
C GLY A 300 -23.90 4.12 -11.98
N GLY A 301 -22.82 4.82 -11.65
CA GLY A 301 -22.27 4.92 -10.29
C GLY A 301 -22.75 6.15 -9.53
N ILE A 302 -22.00 6.53 -8.49
CA ILE A 302 -22.25 7.73 -7.68
C ILE A 302 -21.43 8.88 -8.24
N GLN A 303 -22.08 10.03 -8.51
CA GLN A 303 -21.33 11.24 -8.82
C GLN A 303 -20.73 11.85 -7.56
N CYS A 304 -19.42 12.01 -7.54
CA CYS A 304 -18.73 12.63 -6.42
C CYS A 304 -19.12 14.12 -6.29
N PRO A 305 -19.62 14.58 -5.13
CA PRO A 305 -20.02 15.98 -4.94
C PRO A 305 -18.82 16.95 -4.91
N TYR A 306 -17.58 16.41 -4.84
CA TYR A 306 -16.36 17.21 -4.82
C TYR A 306 -15.70 17.33 -6.20
N CYS A 307 -15.48 16.23 -6.90
CA CYS A 307 -14.77 16.25 -8.19
C CYS A 307 -15.68 16.07 -9.42
N LYS A 308 -16.97 15.77 -9.23
CA LYS A 308 -17.98 15.54 -10.29
C LYS A 308 -17.72 14.32 -11.17
N GLY A 309 -16.66 13.58 -10.97
CA GLY A 309 -16.45 12.29 -11.62
C GLY A 309 -17.37 11.21 -11.03
N TYR A 310 -17.80 10.25 -11.85
CA TYR A 310 -18.60 9.11 -11.41
C TYR A 310 -17.70 7.95 -10.96
N VAL A 311 -18.05 7.36 -9.81
CA VAL A 311 -17.35 6.20 -9.24
C VAL A 311 -18.34 5.07 -8.97
N LYS A 312 -17.98 3.85 -9.37
CA LYS A 312 -18.66 2.63 -8.93
C LYS A 312 -18.03 2.22 -7.61
N THR A 313 -18.72 2.44 -6.51
CA THR A 313 -18.21 2.09 -5.18
C THR A 313 -19.36 1.63 -4.29
N ARG A 314 -19.03 0.70 -3.39
CA ARG A 314 -19.90 0.25 -2.29
C ARG A 314 -19.59 0.97 -0.97
N ILE A 315 -18.53 1.77 -0.98
CA ILE A 315 -18.08 2.58 0.15
C ILE A 315 -18.25 4.05 -0.19
N GLN A 316 -18.53 4.89 0.81
CA GLN A 316 -18.72 6.33 0.63
C GLN A 316 -17.39 7.07 0.44
N PHE A 317 -16.56 6.61 -0.51
CA PHE A 317 -15.21 7.14 -0.76
C PHE A 317 -14.99 7.33 -2.25
N CYS A 318 -14.52 8.50 -2.64
CA CYS A 318 -14.19 8.80 -4.02
C CYS A 318 -12.76 8.37 -4.35
N LYS A 319 -12.60 7.31 -5.14
CA LYS A 319 -11.30 6.80 -5.59
C LYS A 319 -10.55 7.74 -6.55
N ILE A 320 -11.17 8.85 -7.00
CA ILE A 320 -10.56 9.81 -7.92
C ILE A 320 -9.85 10.91 -7.13
N CYS A 321 -10.55 11.52 -6.17
CA CYS A 321 -10.07 12.70 -5.45
C CYS A 321 -9.88 12.52 -3.95
N GLY A 322 -10.18 11.34 -3.40
CA GLY A 322 -10.04 11.05 -1.97
C GLY A 322 -11.16 11.59 -1.08
N ALA A 323 -12.23 12.18 -1.64
CA ALA A 323 -13.31 12.72 -0.82
C ALA A 323 -14.08 11.62 -0.06
N TYR A 324 -14.40 11.90 1.21
CA TYR A 324 -15.21 11.06 2.09
C TYR A 324 -16.01 11.94 3.07
N PRO A 325 -17.29 11.63 3.34
CA PRO A 325 -18.17 10.73 2.57
C PRO A 325 -18.65 11.33 1.24
N ILE A 326 -19.07 10.46 0.29
CA ILE A 326 -19.70 10.86 -0.97
C ILE A 326 -21.06 10.23 -1.13
#